data_1ea7796a8d030c304cb9fede32561072
#
_entry.id   1ea7796a8d030c304cb9fede32561072
#
_cell.length_a   1.000
_cell.length_b   1.000
_cell.length_c   1.000
_cell.angle_alpha   90.00
_cell.angle_beta   90.00
_cell.angle_gamma   90.00
#
_symmetry.space_group_name_H-M   'P 1'
#
loop_
_entity.id
_entity.type
_entity.pdbx_description
1 polymer ?
#
loop_
_entity_poly.entity_id
_entity_poly.type
_entity_poly.pdbx_seq_one_letter_code
_entity_poly.pdbx_strand_id
1 'polypeptide(L)'
;MIGGCFDPEFRTWSNGLIDDFRARRFNLVLSDVTAAEIRRAPAQVRELHTELAELAENLSVTEEALYLLEQYEAHRVLDSRFRNDMLHIALATVAAVDVLVSWTFQHIVRLDMIQRFIGANLELGYRPLAIYSPREVTTYEREV
;
A
#
# COMPACT_ATOMS: atom_id res chain seq x y z
N MET A 1 4.88 -2.69 -5.19
CA MET A 1 4.29 -4.06 -5.25
C MET A 1 4.17 -4.58 -6.68
N ILE A 2 3.57 -3.83 -7.59
CA ILE A 2 3.41 -4.26 -8.99
C ILE A 2 4.77 -4.50 -9.66
N GLY A 3 5.75 -3.63 -9.45
CA GLY A 3 7.10 -3.82 -9.95
C GLY A 3 7.80 -5.08 -9.43
N GLY A 4 7.41 -5.55 -8.24
CA GLY A 4 7.94 -6.79 -7.65
C GLY A 4 7.62 -8.04 -8.46
N CYS A 5 6.59 -8.01 -9.31
CA CYS A 5 6.25 -9.13 -10.19
C CYS A 5 7.35 -9.47 -11.20
N PHE A 6 8.23 -8.51 -11.48
CA PHE A 6 9.33 -8.65 -12.45
C PHE A 6 10.70 -8.69 -11.78
N ASP A 7 10.76 -8.59 -10.46
CA ASP A 7 11.98 -8.66 -9.69
C ASP A 7 12.23 -10.11 -9.26
N PRO A 8 13.41 -10.72 -9.55
CA PRO A 8 13.69 -12.10 -9.19
C PRO A 8 13.52 -12.42 -7.70
N GLU A 9 13.78 -11.45 -6.82
CA GLU A 9 13.64 -11.63 -5.37
C GLU A 9 12.18 -11.68 -4.93
N PHE A 10 11.32 -10.85 -5.54
CA PHE A 10 9.96 -10.63 -5.06
C PHE A 10 8.87 -11.26 -5.93
N ARG A 11 9.20 -11.72 -7.14
CA ARG A 11 8.19 -12.08 -8.14
C ARG A 11 7.27 -13.22 -7.71
N THR A 12 7.77 -14.22 -6.97
CA THR A 12 6.96 -15.36 -6.55
C THR A 12 5.77 -14.90 -5.69
N TRP A 13 6.04 -14.08 -4.70
CA TRP A 13 5.02 -13.59 -3.77
C TRP A 13 4.14 -12.52 -4.41
N SER A 14 4.74 -11.63 -5.21
CA SER A 14 3.99 -10.58 -5.92
C SER A 14 3.05 -11.18 -6.95
N ASN A 15 3.51 -12.12 -7.75
CA ASN A 15 2.65 -12.79 -8.74
C ASN A 15 1.55 -13.63 -8.07
N GLY A 16 1.87 -14.28 -6.94
CA GLY A 16 0.86 -14.99 -6.14
C GLY A 16 -0.26 -14.08 -5.68
N LEU A 17 0.08 -12.89 -5.20
CA LEU A 17 -0.92 -11.90 -4.78
C LEU A 17 -1.73 -11.37 -5.97
N ILE A 18 -1.09 -11.11 -7.11
CA ILE A 18 -1.78 -10.68 -8.32
C ILE A 18 -2.80 -11.74 -8.77
N ASP A 19 -2.42 -13.03 -8.72
CA ASP A 19 -3.34 -14.12 -9.03
C ASP A 19 -4.52 -14.17 -8.06
N ASP A 20 -4.29 -13.88 -6.79
CA ASP A 20 -5.36 -13.78 -5.79
C ASP A 20 -6.34 -12.63 -6.11
N PHE A 21 -5.84 -11.50 -6.60
CA PHE A 21 -6.69 -10.41 -7.07
C PHE A 21 -7.49 -10.81 -8.32
N ARG A 22 -6.87 -11.47 -9.27
CA ARG A 22 -7.57 -11.99 -10.47
C ARG A 22 -8.66 -12.98 -10.12
N ALA A 23 -8.41 -13.83 -9.12
CA ALA A 23 -9.36 -14.80 -8.61
C ALA A 23 -10.41 -14.17 -7.67
N ARG A 24 -10.32 -12.87 -7.40
CA ARG A 24 -11.20 -12.10 -6.51
C ARG A 24 -11.24 -12.63 -5.07
N ARG A 25 -10.14 -13.20 -4.61
CA ARG A 25 -9.98 -13.57 -3.20
C ARG A 25 -9.87 -12.35 -2.31
N PHE A 26 -9.28 -11.28 -2.85
CA PHE A 26 -9.21 -9.97 -2.23
C PHE A 26 -9.81 -8.92 -3.16
N ASN A 27 -10.40 -7.89 -2.58
CA ASN A 27 -10.84 -6.72 -3.32
C ASN A 27 -9.66 -5.78 -3.49
N LEU A 28 -9.21 -5.59 -4.73
CA LEU A 28 -8.07 -4.72 -5.03
C LEU A 28 -8.49 -3.26 -4.96
N VAL A 29 -7.68 -2.47 -4.28
CA VAL A 29 -7.81 -1.02 -4.22
C VAL A 29 -6.48 -0.41 -4.70
N LEU A 30 -6.57 0.48 -5.67
CA LEU A 30 -5.43 1.26 -6.18
C LEU A 30 -5.71 2.74 -5.98
N SER A 31 -4.69 3.57 -6.16
CA SER A 31 -4.83 5.02 -5.96
C SER A 31 -4.12 5.83 -7.04
N ASP A 32 -4.44 7.13 -7.08
CA ASP A 32 -3.75 8.11 -7.93
C ASP A 32 -2.24 8.17 -7.63
N VAL A 33 -1.85 7.92 -6.40
CA VAL A 33 -0.43 7.90 -5.99
C VAL A 33 0.30 6.77 -6.69
N THR A 34 -0.29 5.57 -6.69
CA THR A 34 0.25 4.41 -7.42
C THR A 34 0.31 4.69 -8.92
N ALA A 35 -0.76 5.24 -9.50
CA ALA A 35 -0.81 5.56 -10.92
C ALA A 35 0.31 6.54 -11.31
N ALA A 36 0.56 7.55 -10.49
CA ALA A 36 1.63 8.52 -10.74
C ALA A 36 3.03 7.89 -10.68
N GLU A 37 3.26 7.00 -9.72
CA GLU A 37 4.54 6.28 -9.59
C GLU A 37 4.79 5.35 -10.78
N ILE A 38 3.75 4.68 -11.27
CA ILE A 38 3.83 3.71 -12.36
C ILE A 38 4.09 4.37 -13.72
N ARG A 39 3.75 5.64 -13.91
CA ARG A 39 3.94 6.34 -15.20
C ARG A 39 5.37 6.25 -15.75
N ARG A 40 6.36 6.23 -14.86
CA ARG A 40 7.78 6.17 -15.21
C ARG A 40 8.35 4.76 -15.17
N ALA A 41 7.53 3.77 -14.88
CA ALA A 41 7.97 2.38 -14.81
C ALA A 41 8.15 1.77 -16.21
N PRO A 42 8.89 0.64 -16.33
CA PRO A 42 8.96 -0.09 -17.59
C PRO A 42 7.59 -0.48 -18.15
N ALA A 43 7.53 -0.67 -19.48
CA ALA A 43 6.27 -0.94 -20.18
C ALA A 43 5.50 -2.13 -19.59
N GLN A 44 6.18 -3.22 -19.24
CA GLN A 44 5.54 -4.41 -18.65
C GLN A 44 4.87 -4.12 -17.31
N VAL A 45 5.46 -3.25 -16.49
CA VAL A 45 4.87 -2.81 -15.22
C VAL A 45 3.64 -1.97 -15.46
N ARG A 46 3.70 -1.04 -16.43
CA ARG A 46 2.55 -0.18 -16.80
C ARG A 46 1.40 -1.01 -17.36
N GLU A 47 1.68 -2.01 -18.17
CA GLU A 47 0.67 -2.90 -18.74
C GLU A 47 -0.05 -3.69 -17.65
N LEU A 48 0.70 -4.23 -16.68
CA LEU A 48 0.12 -4.94 -15.54
C LEU A 48 -0.74 -4.01 -14.70
N HIS A 49 -0.29 -2.79 -14.45
CA HIS A 49 -1.09 -1.79 -13.74
C HIS A 49 -2.40 -1.48 -14.47
N THR A 50 -2.36 -1.34 -15.80
CA THR A 50 -3.56 -1.09 -16.59
C THR A 50 -4.58 -2.22 -16.45
N GLU A 51 -4.11 -3.47 -16.50
CA GLU A 51 -4.96 -4.65 -16.27
C GLU A 51 -5.60 -4.62 -14.88
N LEU A 52 -4.79 -4.37 -13.85
CA LEU A 52 -5.27 -4.36 -12.48
C LEU A 52 -6.21 -3.20 -12.17
N ALA A 53 -5.99 -2.05 -12.79
CA ALA A 53 -6.85 -0.86 -12.61
C ALA A 53 -8.29 -1.13 -13.05
N GLU A 54 -8.51 -2.00 -14.03
CA GLU A 54 -9.85 -2.39 -14.47
C GLU A 54 -10.57 -3.25 -13.43
N LEU A 55 -9.83 -4.00 -12.61
CA LEU A 55 -10.38 -4.85 -11.55
C LEU A 55 -10.52 -4.11 -10.22
N ALA A 56 -9.87 -2.98 -10.08
CA ALA A 56 -9.69 -2.30 -8.80
C ALA A 56 -10.76 -1.25 -8.53
N GLU A 57 -11.00 -0.98 -7.25
CA GLU A 57 -11.53 0.29 -6.80
C GLU A 57 -10.38 1.31 -6.86
N ASN A 58 -10.57 2.42 -7.55
CA ASN A 58 -9.54 3.43 -7.73
C ASN A 58 -9.85 4.64 -6.85
N LEU A 59 -8.95 4.93 -5.92
CA LEU A 59 -9.06 6.04 -4.97
C LEU A 59 -8.34 7.27 -5.50
N SER A 60 -8.98 8.42 -5.33
CA SER A 60 -8.34 9.71 -5.57
C SER A 60 -7.82 10.30 -4.27
N VAL A 61 -6.73 11.04 -4.34
CA VAL A 61 -6.20 11.77 -3.18
C VAL A 61 -7.22 12.82 -2.75
N THR A 62 -7.58 12.79 -1.48
CA THR A 62 -8.56 13.71 -0.89
C THR A 62 -7.87 14.75 -0.01
N GLU A 63 -8.58 15.83 0.30
CA GLU A 63 -8.09 16.83 1.27
C GLU A 63 -7.90 16.21 2.65
N GLU A 64 -8.77 15.28 3.03
CA GLU A 64 -8.66 14.57 4.31
C GLU A 64 -7.37 13.73 4.37
N ALA A 65 -7.02 13.03 3.29
CA ALA A 65 -5.77 12.27 3.22
C ALA A 65 -4.55 13.20 3.30
N LEU A 66 -4.58 14.34 2.64
CA LEU A 66 -3.51 15.34 2.72
C LEU A 66 -3.39 15.93 4.12
N TYR A 67 -4.49 16.18 4.78
CA TYR A 67 -4.49 16.63 6.18
C TYR A 67 -3.84 15.58 7.09
N LEU A 68 -4.20 14.31 6.94
CA LEU A 68 -3.62 13.23 7.71
C LEU A 68 -2.10 13.10 7.45
N LEU A 69 -1.69 13.25 6.19
CA LEU A 69 -0.27 13.30 5.83
C LEU A 69 0.46 14.42 6.57
N GLU A 70 -0.13 15.63 6.64
CA GLU A 70 0.43 16.75 7.39
C GLU A 70 0.57 16.41 8.88
N GLN A 71 -0.38 15.69 9.45
CA GLN A 71 -0.30 15.24 10.84
C GLN A 71 0.83 14.25 11.05
N TYR A 72 1.04 13.30 10.12
CA TYR A 72 2.17 12.38 10.17
C TYR A 72 3.51 13.13 10.11
N GLU A 73 3.62 14.14 9.25
CA GLU A 73 4.82 14.97 9.14
C GLU A 73 5.04 15.80 10.43
N ALA A 74 3.99 16.37 10.99
CA ALA A 74 4.05 17.16 12.21
C ALA A 74 4.48 16.31 13.42
N HIS A 75 4.01 15.08 13.50
CA HIS A 75 4.40 14.13 14.55
C HIS A 75 5.73 13.42 14.26
N ARG A 76 6.36 13.71 13.13
CA ARG A 76 7.64 13.14 12.70
C ARG A 76 7.64 11.61 12.73
N VAL A 77 6.55 11.01 12.24
CA VAL A 77 6.40 9.56 12.18
C VAL A 77 7.48 8.95 11.29
N LEU A 78 7.74 9.57 10.13
CA LEU A 78 8.85 9.24 9.23
C LEU A 78 9.49 10.53 8.71
N ASP A 79 10.71 10.39 8.16
CA ASP A 79 11.42 11.44 7.46
C ASP A 79 10.64 11.89 6.20
N SER A 80 10.76 13.17 5.84
CA SER A 80 10.07 13.77 4.68
C SER A 80 10.37 13.08 3.34
N ARG A 81 11.52 12.41 3.20
CA ARG A 81 11.84 11.61 2.01
C ARG A 81 10.87 10.46 1.79
N PHE A 82 10.13 10.04 2.83
CA PHE A 82 9.11 9.00 2.77
C PHE A 82 7.69 9.57 2.61
N ARG A 83 7.58 10.80 2.13
CA ARG A 83 6.29 11.49 1.98
C ARG A 83 5.29 10.71 1.14
N ASN A 84 5.71 10.12 0.02
CA ASN A 84 4.81 9.31 -0.81
C ASN A 84 4.33 8.05 -0.08
N ASP A 85 5.22 7.42 0.68
CA ASP A 85 4.84 6.23 1.48
C ASP A 85 3.83 6.62 2.56
N MET A 86 4.04 7.75 3.23
CA MET A 86 3.09 8.27 4.21
C MET A 86 1.76 8.65 3.56
N LEU A 87 1.78 9.15 2.33
CA LEU A 87 0.55 9.47 1.59
C LEU A 87 -0.24 8.20 1.26
N HIS A 88 0.42 7.11 0.86
CA HIS A 88 -0.24 5.82 0.68
C HIS A 88 -0.93 5.36 1.96
N ILE A 89 -0.25 5.48 3.10
CA ILE A 89 -0.81 5.10 4.40
C ILE A 89 -1.99 6.00 4.76
N ALA A 90 -1.87 7.31 4.56
CA ALA A 90 -2.93 8.26 4.86
C ALA A 90 -4.18 7.96 4.01
N LEU A 91 -4.00 7.75 2.72
CA LEU A 91 -5.11 7.47 1.80
C LEU A 91 -5.81 6.15 2.16
N ALA A 92 -5.04 5.10 2.42
CA ALA A 92 -5.57 3.80 2.85
C ALA A 92 -6.33 3.92 4.18
N THR A 93 -5.83 4.71 5.11
CA THR A 93 -6.46 4.95 6.42
C THR A 93 -7.79 5.68 6.26
N VAL A 94 -7.83 6.76 5.49
CA VAL A 94 -9.06 7.54 5.25
C VAL A 94 -10.10 6.71 4.53
N ALA A 95 -9.69 5.91 3.55
CA ALA A 95 -10.59 5.02 2.82
C ALA A 95 -11.01 3.79 3.62
N ALA A 96 -10.42 3.59 4.80
CA ALA A 96 -10.71 2.46 5.70
C ALA A 96 -10.52 1.09 5.04
N VAL A 97 -9.48 0.94 4.22
CA VAL A 97 -9.10 -0.36 3.67
C VAL A 97 -8.62 -1.28 4.80
N ASP A 98 -8.74 -2.58 4.61
CA ASP A 98 -8.37 -3.55 5.65
C ASP A 98 -6.86 -3.72 5.78
N VAL A 99 -6.17 -3.77 4.63
CA VAL A 99 -4.72 -4.04 4.58
C VAL A 99 -4.08 -3.20 3.48
N LEU A 100 -2.96 -2.59 3.81
CA LEU A 100 -2.04 -1.98 2.83
C LEU A 100 -0.90 -2.95 2.59
N VAL A 101 -0.64 -3.28 1.33
CA VAL A 101 0.39 -4.25 0.94
C VAL A 101 1.50 -3.56 0.17
N SER A 102 2.75 -3.74 0.59
CA SER A 102 3.90 -3.15 -0.08
C SER A 102 5.20 -3.88 0.27
N TRP A 103 6.10 -3.99 -0.71
CA TRP A 103 7.48 -4.37 -0.46
C TRP A 103 8.32 -3.20 0.05
N THR A 104 7.98 -1.98 -0.35
CA THR A 104 8.71 -0.77 0.01
C THR A 104 8.83 -0.59 1.51
N PHE A 105 7.79 -0.97 2.24
CA PHE A 105 7.77 -0.85 3.69
C PHE A 105 8.60 -1.90 4.42
N GLN A 106 9.22 -2.87 3.74
CA GLN A 106 10.11 -3.84 4.39
C GLN A 106 11.28 -3.19 5.13
N HIS A 107 11.81 -2.10 4.56
CA HIS A 107 12.92 -1.37 5.17
C HIS A 107 12.46 -0.32 6.19
N ILE A 108 11.19 0.07 6.10
CA ILE A 108 10.58 1.10 6.92
C ILE A 108 9.71 0.48 8.01
N VAL A 109 9.18 -0.72 7.73
CA VAL A 109 8.24 -1.44 8.62
C VAL A 109 9.02 -2.13 9.73
N ARG A 110 9.57 -1.32 10.60
CA ARG A 110 9.91 -1.76 11.93
C ARG A 110 8.64 -1.74 12.76
N LEU A 111 8.55 -2.65 13.71
CA LEU A 111 7.41 -2.71 14.61
C LEU A 111 7.11 -1.35 15.28
N ASP A 112 8.15 -0.62 15.66
CA ASP A 112 8.03 0.70 16.28
C ASP A 112 7.39 1.74 15.35
N MET A 113 7.68 1.69 14.05
CA MET A 113 7.09 2.61 13.07
C MET A 113 5.62 2.29 12.81
N ILE A 114 5.28 1.00 12.68
CA ILE A 114 3.88 0.58 12.58
C ILE A 114 3.10 1.08 13.80
N GLN A 115 3.66 0.94 14.99
CA GLN A 115 3.03 1.42 16.21
C GLN A 115 2.85 2.94 16.23
N ARG A 116 3.78 3.71 15.66
CA ARG A 116 3.64 5.16 15.53
C ARG A 116 2.50 5.56 14.62
N PHE A 117 2.33 4.87 13.48
CA PHE A 117 1.20 5.11 12.58
C PHE A 117 -0.12 4.73 13.25
N ILE A 118 -0.18 3.59 13.90
CA ILE A 118 -1.36 3.15 14.64
C ILE A 118 -1.70 4.17 15.74
N GLY A 119 -0.72 4.60 16.52
CA GLY A 119 -0.89 5.58 17.57
C GLY A 119 -1.42 6.92 17.05
N ALA A 120 -0.82 7.44 15.97
CA ALA A 120 -1.28 8.67 15.34
C ALA A 120 -2.70 8.54 14.79
N ASN A 121 -3.01 7.43 14.13
CA ASN A 121 -4.35 7.18 13.60
C ASN A 121 -5.40 7.10 14.70
N LEU A 122 -5.11 6.41 15.79
CA LEU A 122 -6.03 6.30 16.93
C LEU A 122 -6.25 7.66 17.59
N GLU A 123 -5.20 8.44 17.78
CA GLU A 123 -5.29 9.79 18.34
C GLU A 123 -6.17 10.71 17.50
N LEU A 124 -6.14 10.54 16.18
CA LEU A 124 -6.92 11.32 15.23
C LEU A 124 -8.30 10.73 14.95
N GLY A 125 -8.66 9.62 15.60
CA GLY A 125 -9.98 9.00 15.47
C GLY A 125 -10.15 8.01 14.33
N TYR A 126 -9.06 7.57 13.70
CA TYR A 126 -9.11 6.56 12.66
C TYR A 126 -8.90 5.15 13.21
N ARG A 127 -9.47 4.15 12.54
CA ARG A 127 -9.24 2.77 12.93
C ARG A 127 -7.83 2.32 12.51
N PRO A 128 -7.23 1.33 13.19
CA PRO A 128 -5.93 0.81 12.82
C PRO A 128 -5.90 0.26 11.39
N LEU A 129 -4.77 0.50 10.69
CA LEU A 129 -4.50 -0.04 9.36
C LEU A 129 -3.43 -1.12 9.49
N ALA A 130 -3.69 -2.31 8.95
CA ALA A 130 -2.69 -3.37 8.87
C ALA A 130 -1.80 -3.12 7.64
N ILE A 131 -0.48 -3.27 7.82
CA ILE A 131 0.52 -3.10 6.75
C ILE A 131 1.30 -4.39 6.65
N TYR A 132 1.23 -5.05 5.47
CA TYR A 132 1.89 -6.33 5.22
C TYR A 132 2.67 -6.32 3.92
N SER A 133 3.62 -7.25 3.80
CA SER A 133 4.24 -7.57 2.52
C SER A 133 3.36 -8.55 1.73
N PRO A 134 3.55 -8.67 0.40
CA PRO A 134 2.88 -9.70 -0.38
C PRO A 134 3.12 -11.12 0.14
N ARG A 135 4.31 -11.39 0.67
CA ARG A 135 4.64 -12.69 1.27
C ARG A 135 3.76 -13.02 2.46
N GLU A 136 3.59 -12.07 3.38
CA GLU A 136 2.78 -12.27 4.57
C GLU A 136 1.33 -12.55 4.24
N VAL A 137 0.75 -11.79 3.30
CA VAL A 137 -0.65 -11.93 2.89
C VAL A 137 -0.89 -13.28 2.21
N THR A 138 -0.05 -13.67 1.26
CA THR A 138 -0.21 -14.92 0.52
C THR A 138 0.06 -16.15 1.39
N THR A 139 1.03 -16.08 2.29
CA THR A 139 1.34 -17.17 3.22
C THR A 139 0.18 -17.39 4.20
N TYR A 140 -0.33 -16.31 4.77
CA TYR A 140 -1.45 -16.36 5.70
C TYR A 140 -2.68 -17.04 5.09
N GLU A 141 -3.04 -16.69 3.88
CA GLU A 141 -4.19 -17.27 3.21
C GLU A 141 -4.02 -18.77 2.92
N ARG A 142 -2.81 -19.19 2.55
CA ARG A 142 -2.51 -20.60 2.27
C ARG A 142 -2.50 -21.50 3.50
N GLU A 143 -2.24 -20.95 4.66
CA GLU A 143 -2.25 -21.66 5.93
C GLU A 143 -3.68 -21.90 6.47
N VAL A 144 -4.63 -21.17 5.95
CA VAL A 144 -6.04 -21.30 6.31
C VAL A 144 -6.75 -22.23 5.36
#